data_3c12613c3855a3893275c3f24d6059ff
#
_entry.id   3c12613c3855a3893275c3f24d6059ff
#
_cell.length_a   1.000
_cell.length_b   1.000
_cell.length_c   1.000
_cell.angle_alpha   90.00
_cell.angle_beta   90.00
_cell.angle_gamma   90.00
#
_symmetry.space_group_name_H-M   'P 1'
#
loop_
_entity.id
_entity.type
_entity.pdbx_description
1 polymer ?
#
loop_
_entity_poly.entity_id
_entity_poly.type
_entity_poly.pdbx_seq_one_letter_code
_entity_poly.pdbx_strand_id
1 'polypeptide(L)'
;SDGKSYANPTTYMDTPNVSIIGESMDNTSLTNTVPNSGQSANVLEGIGKGDVLCLQKGATNTYFQDLKMYSSMGDAKGRDIILNDQSNKTICKNVNLWAYQDTYVSNNQNGKFYFEDGILRGRTDYLCGKGDVYYNNVELWICEKGGYLAVPSQPKKYGYIFKDCTIKDATAAKDLNGNYTLGRPWGKGTPIALYINTKMEAIPSAAGWNEMSGGYPKRFAEYNSYTSTGSIVDLKDRKKVYDAYESKDGDNYVNRRNETAGSPVLTAEEAASYSIETVMGGDDDWDPTAATEQASAPSNVKLNGTTLAWDNNDYALLWAVCKNGKVVDFTIKPTYLVDDASATWSVRAANEMGGLSEATAAAVLGTGIHNIASATDAAAIKTAIYAADGTQLSNLQKGINI
;
A
#
# COMPACT_ATOMS: atom_id res chain seq x y z
N SER A 1 0.59 -13.00 -24.93
CA SER A 1 -0.47 -13.97 -24.63
C SER A 1 -0.20 -15.24 -25.41
N ASP A 2 -0.32 -16.38 -24.80
CA ASP A 2 -0.15 -17.70 -25.42
C ASP A 2 -1.40 -18.16 -26.22
N GLY A 3 -2.33 -17.26 -26.48
CA GLY A 3 -3.58 -17.53 -27.20
C GLY A 3 -4.58 -18.41 -26.42
N LYS A 4 -4.32 -18.71 -25.16
CA LYS A 4 -5.24 -19.51 -24.35
C LYS A 4 -6.33 -18.63 -23.74
N SER A 5 -7.55 -19.10 -23.82
CA SER A 5 -8.68 -18.55 -23.09
C SER A 5 -8.59 -19.02 -21.63
N TYR A 6 -8.32 -18.14 -20.70
CA TYR A 6 -8.38 -18.46 -19.27
C TYR A 6 -9.82 -18.35 -18.82
N ALA A 7 -10.39 -19.44 -18.37
CA ALA A 7 -11.78 -19.47 -17.87
C ALA A 7 -11.97 -18.61 -16.61
N ASN A 8 -10.92 -18.45 -15.80
CA ASN A 8 -10.88 -17.58 -14.63
C ASN A 8 -9.41 -17.32 -14.22
N PRO A 9 -8.81 -16.18 -14.58
CA PRO A 9 -7.43 -15.87 -14.23
C PRO A 9 -7.25 -15.37 -12.78
N THR A 10 -8.31 -15.30 -11.97
CA THR A 10 -8.25 -14.82 -10.58
C THR A 10 -7.37 -15.72 -9.72
N THR A 11 -6.45 -15.13 -8.99
CA THR A 11 -5.73 -15.80 -7.91
C THR A 11 -6.52 -15.70 -6.61
N TYR A 12 -6.81 -16.84 -5.98
CA TYR A 12 -7.55 -16.89 -4.71
C TYR A 12 -6.62 -17.16 -3.53
N MET A 13 -6.84 -16.46 -2.42
CA MET A 13 -6.18 -16.69 -1.15
C MET A 13 -7.23 -16.82 -0.04
N ASP A 14 -7.15 -17.88 0.76
CA ASP A 14 -8.08 -18.16 1.88
C ASP A 14 -7.33 -18.54 3.18
N THR A 15 -6.07 -18.13 3.29
CA THR A 15 -5.20 -18.42 4.44
C THR A 15 -5.06 -17.16 5.30
N PRO A 16 -5.31 -17.24 6.61
CA PRO A 16 -5.15 -16.08 7.51
C PRO A 16 -3.68 -15.79 7.82
N ASN A 17 -3.41 -14.56 8.29
CA ASN A 17 -2.10 -14.12 8.77
C ASN A 17 -0.99 -14.24 7.71
N VAL A 18 -1.29 -13.86 6.48
CA VAL A 18 -0.31 -13.84 5.38
C VAL A 18 0.21 -12.44 5.18
N SER A 19 1.54 -12.30 5.12
CA SER A 19 2.22 -11.07 4.73
C SER A 19 2.84 -11.23 3.34
N ILE A 20 2.57 -10.27 2.46
CA ILE A 20 3.16 -10.16 1.12
C ILE A 20 3.90 -8.83 1.04
N ILE A 21 5.22 -8.91 1.11
CA ILE A 21 6.10 -7.75 1.22
C ILE A 21 7.03 -7.73 0.00
N GLY A 22 7.02 -6.62 -0.73
CA GLY A 22 7.89 -6.40 -1.86
C GLY A 22 9.24 -5.81 -1.46
N GLU A 23 10.17 -5.81 -2.39
CA GLU A 23 11.44 -5.07 -2.24
C GLU A 23 11.17 -3.56 -2.26
N SER A 24 10.30 -3.13 -3.15
CA SER A 24 9.77 -1.76 -3.26
C SER A 24 8.51 -1.75 -4.12
N MET A 25 7.71 -0.71 -3.98
CA MET A 25 6.51 -0.50 -4.80
C MET A 25 6.81 -0.44 -6.32
N ASP A 26 8.01 -0.03 -6.71
CA ASP A 26 8.40 0.07 -8.13
C ASP A 26 8.97 -1.24 -8.70
N ASN A 27 9.66 -2.04 -7.89
CA ASN A 27 10.40 -3.22 -8.34
C ASN A 27 9.64 -4.53 -8.13
N THR A 28 8.64 -4.56 -7.26
CA THR A 28 7.83 -5.76 -7.00
C THR A 28 6.43 -5.57 -7.53
N SER A 29 5.98 -6.46 -8.42
CA SER A 29 4.65 -6.34 -8.98
C SER A 29 3.93 -7.66 -9.16
N LEU A 30 2.61 -7.62 -8.91
CA LEU A 30 1.66 -8.69 -9.23
C LEU A 30 0.73 -8.18 -10.34
N THR A 31 0.44 -9.03 -11.31
CA THR A 31 -0.48 -8.68 -12.41
C THR A 31 -1.28 -9.90 -12.82
N ASN A 32 -2.46 -9.66 -13.37
CA ASN A 32 -3.23 -10.71 -14.03
C ASN A 32 -2.84 -10.82 -15.53
N THR A 33 -3.30 -11.87 -16.18
CA THR A 33 -3.18 -12.06 -17.61
C THR A 33 -4.56 -11.94 -18.25
N VAL A 34 -4.98 -10.70 -18.52
CA VAL A 34 -6.26 -10.47 -19.21
C VAL A 34 -6.03 -10.49 -20.71
N PRO A 35 -6.79 -11.30 -21.48
CA PRO A 35 -6.48 -11.53 -22.91
C PRO A 35 -6.58 -10.28 -23.77
N ASN A 36 -7.49 -9.36 -23.49
CA ASN A 36 -7.69 -8.13 -24.27
C ASN A 36 -8.29 -7.02 -23.44
N SER A 37 -7.76 -5.81 -23.58
CA SER A 37 -8.37 -4.62 -22.99
C SER A 37 -9.80 -4.44 -23.52
N GLY A 38 -10.72 -4.07 -22.66
CA GLY A 38 -12.13 -3.85 -22.99
C GLY A 38 -12.97 -5.12 -23.19
N GLN A 39 -12.38 -6.29 -23.30
CA GLN A 39 -13.09 -7.56 -23.36
C GLN A 39 -13.20 -8.27 -22.02
N SER A 40 -12.29 -8.01 -21.09
CA SER A 40 -12.30 -8.65 -19.78
C SER A 40 -13.60 -8.41 -19.03
N ALA A 41 -14.15 -7.21 -19.10
CA ALA A 41 -15.43 -6.88 -18.47
C ALA A 41 -16.61 -7.66 -19.06
N ASN A 42 -16.51 -8.11 -20.32
CA ASN A 42 -17.55 -8.87 -21.01
C ASN A 42 -17.34 -10.38 -20.93
N VAL A 43 -16.09 -10.82 -20.82
CA VAL A 43 -15.70 -12.24 -20.77
C VAL A 43 -15.68 -12.74 -19.34
N LEU A 44 -15.32 -11.88 -18.39
CA LEU A 44 -15.20 -12.19 -16.97
C LEU A 44 -16.34 -11.50 -16.22
N GLU A 45 -17.56 -11.89 -16.50
CA GLU A 45 -18.76 -11.26 -15.95
C GLU A 45 -18.75 -11.17 -14.42
N GLY A 46 -18.83 -9.94 -13.92
CA GLY A 46 -19.04 -9.65 -12.50
C GLY A 46 -17.75 -9.54 -11.66
N ILE A 47 -17.95 -9.16 -10.42
CA ILE A 47 -16.93 -9.10 -9.39
C ILE A 47 -16.49 -10.52 -9.05
N GLY A 48 -15.18 -10.75 -8.95
CA GLY A 48 -14.59 -12.06 -8.63
C GLY A 48 -14.17 -12.89 -9.84
N LYS A 49 -14.15 -12.28 -11.02
CA LYS A 49 -13.62 -12.93 -12.23
C LYS A 49 -12.58 -12.03 -12.89
N GLY A 50 -11.35 -12.53 -13.01
CA GLY A 50 -10.23 -11.79 -13.59
C GLY A 50 -9.48 -10.92 -12.59
N ASP A 51 -9.81 -10.99 -11.31
CA ASP A 51 -9.12 -10.24 -10.27
C ASP A 51 -7.63 -10.64 -10.23
N VAL A 52 -6.75 -9.69 -9.97
CA VAL A 52 -5.33 -10.02 -9.73
C VAL A 52 -5.23 -10.89 -8.48
N LEU A 53 -5.93 -10.50 -7.41
CA LEU A 53 -6.01 -11.26 -6.17
C LEU A 53 -7.41 -11.15 -5.56
N CYS A 54 -7.97 -12.28 -5.18
CA CYS A 54 -9.20 -12.36 -4.39
C CYS A 54 -8.87 -12.93 -3.00
N LEU A 55 -8.98 -12.08 -1.97
CA LEU A 55 -8.94 -12.53 -0.58
C LEU A 55 -10.30 -13.08 -0.21
N GLN A 56 -10.37 -14.39 0.02
CA GLN A 56 -11.59 -15.05 0.47
C GLN A 56 -11.80 -14.82 1.97
N LYS A 57 -12.93 -15.24 2.50
CA LYS A 57 -13.33 -14.96 3.90
C LYS A 57 -12.35 -15.45 4.95
N GLY A 58 -11.60 -16.51 4.66
CA GLY A 58 -10.59 -17.07 5.55
C GLY A 58 -9.26 -16.29 5.57
N ALA A 59 -9.01 -15.42 4.60
CA ALA A 59 -7.77 -14.64 4.49
C ALA A 59 -7.75 -13.43 5.43
N THR A 60 -8.09 -13.61 6.70
CA THR A 60 -8.08 -12.53 7.70
C THR A 60 -6.67 -12.16 8.12
N ASN A 61 -6.46 -10.90 8.52
CA ASN A 61 -5.17 -10.35 8.92
C ASN A 61 -4.11 -10.45 7.79
N THR A 62 -4.50 -10.18 6.56
CA THR A 62 -3.56 -10.10 5.43
C THR A 62 -2.86 -8.76 5.43
N TYR A 63 -1.54 -8.79 5.24
CA TYR A 63 -0.68 -7.62 5.18
C TYR A 63 0.04 -7.51 3.83
N PHE A 64 -0.08 -6.36 3.19
CA PHE A 64 0.64 -6.02 1.96
C PHE A 64 1.52 -4.80 2.18
N GLN A 65 2.77 -4.85 1.69
CA GLN A 65 3.65 -3.70 1.74
C GLN A 65 4.63 -3.65 0.57
N ASP A 66 4.97 -2.41 0.14
CA ASP A 66 6.04 -2.11 -0.83
C ASP A 66 5.90 -2.88 -2.14
N LEU A 67 4.71 -2.96 -2.70
CA LEU A 67 4.45 -3.64 -3.96
C LEU A 67 3.40 -2.94 -4.82
N LYS A 68 3.39 -3.25 -6.10
CA LYS A 68 2.37 -2.84 -7.04
C LYS A 68 1.53 -4.03 -7.47
N MET A 69 0.20 -3.88 -7.44
CA MET A 69 -0.72 -4.77 -8.13
C MET A 69 -1.42 -4.00 -9.25
N TYR A 70 -1.38 -4.53 -10.46
CA TYR A 70 -1.92 -3.80 -11.60
C TYR A 70 -2.58 -4.69 -12.62
N SER A 71 -3.60 -4.12 -13.28
CA SER A 71 -4.20 -4.73 -14.46
C SER A 71 -3.23 -4.71 -15.64
N SER A 72 -3.12 -5.82 -16.35
CA SER A 72 -2.41 -5.86 -17.64
C SER A 72 -3.03 -4.92 -18.69
N MET A 73 -4.26 -4.42 -18.46
CA MET A 73 -4.93 -3.42 -19.28
C MET A 73 -4.47 -1.98 -18.96
N GLY A 74 -3.87 -1.75 -17.80
CA GLY A 74 -3.44 -0.42 -17.36
C GLY A 74 -4.62 0.57 -17.26
N ASP A 75 -4.52 1.72 -17.95
CA ASP A 75 -5.58 2.73 -18.04
C ASP A 75 -6.59 2.45 -19.17
N ALA A 76 -6.60 1.27 -19.76
CA ALA A 76 -7.57 0.92 -20.79
C ALA A 76 -8.96 0.76 -20.20
N LYS A 77 -9.96 1.31 -20.90
CA LYS A 77 -11.35 1.29 -20.46
C LYS A 77 -11.86 -0.16 -20.31
N GLY A 78 -12.32 -0.48 -19.12
CA GLY A 78 -12.90 -1.78 -18.77
C GLY A 78 -12.82 -2.05 -17.27
N ARG A 79 -13.59 -3.03 -16.82
CA ARG A 79 -13.53 -3.52 -15.44
C ARG A 79 -12.39 -4.53 -15.32
N ASP A 80 -11.53 -4.32 -14.36
CA ASP A 80 -10.50 -5.28 -13.99
C ASP A 80 -10.09 -5.07 -12.53
N ILE A 81 -10.61 -5.89 -11.66
CA ILE A 81 -10.43 -5.76 -10.22
C ILE A 81 -9.01 -6.19 -9.87
N ILE A 82 -8.32 -5.36 -9.13
CA ILE A 82 -6.97 -5.68 -8.66
C ILE A 82 -7.04 -6.48 -7.38
N LEU A 83 -7.74 -5.95 -6.38
CA LEU A 83 -7.90 -6.61 -5.10
C LEU A 83 -9.38 -6.69 -4.74
N ASN A 84 -9.93 -7.91 -4.77
CA ASN A 84 -11.26 -8.22 -4.28
C ASN A 84 -11.15 -8.78 -2.87
N ASP A 85 -11.52 -7.99 -1.88
CA ASP A 85 -11.29 -8.31 -0.48
C ASP A 85 -12.58 -8.72 0.23
N GLN A 86 -12.83 -10.03 0.33
CA GLN A 86 -13.93 -10.61 1.09
C GLN A 86 -13.54 -10.94 2.54
N SER A 87 -12.32 -10.62 2.93
CA SER A 87 -11.74 -10.95 4.22
C SER A 87 -12.05 -9.91 5.30
N ASN A 88 -11.23 -9.82 6.31
CA ASN A 88 -11.31 -8.83 7.38
C ASN A 88 -9.91 -8.51 7.91
N LYS A 89 -9.69 -7.27 8.33
CA LYS A 89 -8.42 -6.79 8.89
C LYS A 89 -7.27 -6.87 7.88
N THR A 90 -7.53 -6.44 6.65
CA THR A 90 -6.49 -6.28 5.63
C THR A 90 -5.77 -4.95 5.82
N ILE A 91 -4.44 -4.97 5.75
CA ILE A 91 -3.58 -3.80 5.78
C ILE A 91 -2.82 -3.70 4.46
N CYS A 92 -2.86 -2.53 3.85
CA CYS A 92 -2.06 -2.18 2.66
C CYS A 92 -1.20 -0.96 2.97
N LYS A 93 0.12 -1.13 3.13
CA LYS A 93 1.08 -0.06 3.36
C LYS A 93 1.95 0.15 2.14
N ASN A 94 2.02 1.40 1.65
CA ASN A 94 2.83 1.76 0.49
C ASN A 94 2.61 0.81 -0.71
N VAL A 95 1.33 0.55 -1.03
CA VAL A 95 0.91 -0.33 -2.12
C VAL A 95 0.35 0.49 -3.28
N ASN A 96 0.71 0.15 -4.51
CA ASN A 96 0.12 0.75 -5.69
C ASN A 96 -0.91 -0.21 -6.31
N LEU A 97 -2.19 0.14 -6.25
CA LEU A 97 -3.26 -0.58 -6.95
C LEU A 97 -3.67 0.20 -8.19
N TRP A 98 -3.58 -0.42 -9.37
CA TRP A 98 -3.80 0.27 -10.63
C TRP A 98 -4.66 -0.53 -11.60
N ALA A 99 -5.88 -0.05 -11.82
CA ALA A 99 -6.76 -0.43 -12.92
C ALA A 99 -7.59 0.78 -13.39
N TYR A 100 -8.52 0.55 -14.29
CA TYR A 100 -9.42 1.61 -14.79
C TYR A 100 -10.72 1.66 -14.00
N GLN A 101 -11.33 0.52 -13.70
CA GLN A 101 -12.64 0.41 -13.03
C GLN A 101 -12.61 -0.68 -11.96
N ASP A 102 -13.23 -0.39 -10.81
CA ASP A 102 -13.38 -1.30 -9.66
C ASP A 102 -12.02 -1.81 -9.14
N THR A 103 -10.99 -0.95 -9.08
CA THR A 103 -9.61 -1.31 -8.74
C THR A 103 -9.50 -2.03 -7.40
N TYR A 104 -10.12 -1.48 -6.35
CA TYR A 104 -10.23 -2.11 -5.04
C TYR A 104 -11.69 -2.31 -4.66
N VAL A 105 -12.04 -3.52 -4.29
CA VAL A 105 -13.39 -3.90 -3.85
C VAL A 105 -13.34 -4.45 -2.44
N SER A 106 -13.75 -3.67 -1.44
CA SER A 106 -14.00 -4.16 -0.08
C SER A 106 -15.32 -4.92 -0.05
N ASN A 107 -15.27 -6.25 -0.11
CA ASN A 107 -16.45 -7.08 -0.35
C ASN A 107 -16.95 -7.83 0.89
N ASN A 108 -16.79 -7.23 2.07
CA ASN A 108 -17.29 -7.75 3.34
C ASN A 108 -17.92 -6.63 4.16
N GLN A 109 -19.24 -6.67 4.37
CA GLN A 109 -19.96 -5.67 5.15
C GLN A 109 -19.47 -5.55 6.59
N ASN A 110 -18.97 -6.63 7.18
CA ASN A 110 -18.44 -6.65 8.56
C ASN A 110 -16.92 -6.47 8.60
N GLY A 111 -16.27 -6.26 7.44
CA GLY A 111 -14.83 -6.09 7.33
C GLY A 111 -14.36 -4.71 7.77
N LYS A 112 -13.12 -4.67 8.26
CA LYS A 112 -12.31 -3.47 8.49
C LYS A 112 -11.06 -3.57 7.63
N PHE A 113 -10.74 -2.49 6.92
CA PHE A 113 -9.65 -2.45 5.94
C PHE A 113 -8.87 -1.15 6.12
N TYR A 114 -7.55 -1.23 6.09
CA TYR A 114 -6.68 -0.09 6.34
C TYR A 114 -5.66 0.07 5.23
N PHE A 115 -5.56 1.28 4.71
CA PHE A 115 -4.55 1.70 3.76
C PHE A 115 -3.70 2.81 4.37
N GLU A 116 -2.39 2.71 4.25
CA GLU A 116 -1.44 3.73 4.70
C GLU A 116 -0.43 3.99 3.58
N ASP A 117 -0.25 5.26 3.25
CA ASP A 117 0.61 5.67 2.14
C ASP A 117 0.18 5.03 0.79
N GLY A 118 1.09 4.98 -0.18
CA GLY A 118 0.84 4.31 -1.45
C GLY A 118 -0.06 5.07 -2.42
N ILE A 119 -0.45 4.37 -3.48
CA ILE A 119 -1.17 4.95 -4.64
C ILE A 119 -2.35 4.06 -5.00
N LEU A 120 -3.54 4.64 -5.09
CA LEU A 120 -4.72 3.97 -5.63
C LEU A 120 -5.14 4.70 -6.91
N ARG A 121 -5.14 3.99 -8.05
CA ARG A 121 -5.32 4.58 -9.37
C ARG A 121 -6.48 3.96 -10.12
N GLY A 122 -7.28 4.82 -10.75
CA GLY A 122 -8.39 4.40 -11.59
C GLY A 122 -9.20 5.57 -12.16
N ARG A 123 -10.34 5.26 -12.72
CA ARG A 123 -11.28 6.25 -13.27
C ARG A 123 -12.69 6.04 -12.74
N THR A 124 -13.24 4.83 -12.85
CA THR A 124 -14.64 4.56 -12.60
C THR A 124 -14.81 3.67 -11.39
N ASP A 125 -15.45 4.21 -10.33
CA ASP A 125 -15.81 3.41 -9.16
C ASP A 125 -14.61 2.65 -8.57
N TYR A 126 -13.40 3.23 -8.70
CA TYR A 126 -12.19 2.45 -8.47
C TYR A 126 -11.93 2.08 -7.02
N LEU A 127 -12.64 2.72 -6.08
CA LEU A 127 -12.72 2.31 -4.68
C LEU A 127 -14.18 2.02 -4.34
N CYS A 128 -14.58 0.76 -4.36
CA CYS A 128 -15.98 0.41 -4.17
C CYS A 128 -16.17 -0.74 -3.17
N GLY A 129 -17.40 -0.90 -2.66
CA GLY A 129 -17.75 -2.04 -1.83
C GLY A 129 -18.40 -1.70 -0.50
N LYS A 130 -18.13 -2.52 0.50
CA LYS A 130 -18.80 -2.59 1.81
C LYS A 130 -17.80 -2.50 2.95
N GLY A 131 -18.31 -2.46 4.19
CA GLY A 131 -17.48 -2.44 5.39
C GLY A 131 -16.91 -1.08 5.71
N ASP A 132 -15.97 -1.01 6.62
CA ASP A 132 -15.28 0.20 7.01
C ASP A 132 -13.86 0.19 6.43
N VAL A 133 -13.53 1.20 5.63
CA VAL A 133 -12.21 1.35 5.01
C VAL A 133 -11.61 2.68 5.42
N TYR A 134 -10.40 2.64 5.94
CA TYR A 134 -9.66 3.82 6.33
C TYR A 134 -8.45 4.01 5.41
N TYR A 135 -8.45 5.09 4.66
CA TYR A 135 -7.36 5.51 3.79
C TYR A 135 -6.60 6.64 4.49
N ASN A 136 -5.37 6.36 4.93
CA ASN A 136 -4.51 7.27 5.67
C ASN A 136 -3.32 7.72 4.81
N ASN A 137 -3.23 9.01 4.49
CA ASN A 137 -2.13 9.58 3.70
C ASN A 137 -1.95 8.93 2.31
N VAL A 138 -3.02 8.46 1.69
CA VAL A 138 -2.98 7.76 0.38
C VAL A 138 -3.08 8.75 -0.77
N GLU A 139 -2.33 8.51 -1.84
CA GLU A 139 -2.49 9.22 -3.11
C GLU A 139 -3.59 8.57 -3.97
N LEU A 140 -4.57 9.36 -4.36
CA LEU A 140 -5.73 8.95 -5.14
C LEU A 140 -5.60 9.50 -6.56
N TRP A 141 -5.15 8.66 -7.49
CA TRP A 141 -4.83 9.08 -8.86
C TRP A 141 -5.99 8.79 -9.82
N ILE A 142 -6.42 9.81 -10.55
CA ILE A 142 -7.51 9.72 -11.52
C ILE A 142 -6.92 9.74 -12.93
N CYS A 143 -7.20 8.69 -13.73
CA CYS A 143 -6.58 8.52 -15.04
C CYS A 143 -7.37 9.13 -16.20
N GLU A 144 -8.65 9.53 -16.02
CA GLU A 144 -9.48 10.12 -17.08
C GLU A 144 -10.66 10.93 -16.56
N LYS A 145 -11.16 11.87 -17.37
CA LYS A 145 -12.35 12.68 -17.12
C LYS A 145 -13.62 11.85 -16.91
N GLY A 146 -14.60 12.43 -16.21
CA GLY A 146 -15.91 11.82 -15.95
C GLY A 146 -15.85 10.65 -14.95
N GLY A 147 -14.80 10.58 -14.16
CA GLY A 147 -14.59 9.53 -13.17
C GLY A 147 -15.40 9.70 -11.89
N TYR A 148 -15.53 8.58 -11.18
CA TYR A 148 -16.07 8.50 -9.82
C TYR A 148 -15.01 7.83 -8.96
N LEU A 149 -14.57 8.49 -7.91
CA LEU A 149 -13.48 7.98 -7.08
C LEU A 149 -14.01 6.86 -6.17
N ALA A 150 -14.91 7.18 -5.24
CA ALA A 150 -15.43 6.23 -4.26
C ALA A 150 -16.87 5.84 -4.53
N VAL A 151 -17.17 4.54 -4.40
CA VAL A 151 -18.52 4.00 -4.55
C VAL A 151 -18.85 3.05 -3.41
N PRO A 152 -18.95 3.59 -2.17
CA PRO A 152 -19.30 2.79 -1.02
C PRO A 152 -20.74 2.30 -1.07
N SER A 153 -20.98 1.14 -0.46
CA SER A 153 -22.29 0.55 -0.27
C SER A 153 -22.65 0.49 1.22
N GLN A 154 -22.77 -0.69 1.80
CA GLN A 154 -23.15 -0.89 3.19
C GLN A 154 -21.91 -0.81 4.11
N PRO A 155 -21.80 0.19 4.99
CA PRO A 155 -20.72 0.24 5.97
C PRO A 155 -20.90 -0.84 7.04
N LYS A 156 -19.82 -1.22 7.73
CA LYS A 156 -19.96 -1.86 9.04
C LYS A 156 -20.54 -0.85 10.05
N LYS A 157 -19.93 0.32 10.15
CA LYS A 157 -20.39 1.44 11.00
C LYS A 157 -20.03 2.81 10.43
N TYR A 158 -18.79 2.96 9.93
CA TYR A 158 -18.19 4.25 9.57
C TYR A 158 -18.07 4.48 8.05
N GLY A 159 -18.01 3.41 7.23
CA GLY A 159 -17.86 3.49 5.78
C GLY A 159 -16.44 3.85 5.34
N TYR A 160 -16.32 4.65 4.30
CA TYR A 160 -15.03 5.03 3.71
C TYR A 160 -14.54 6.35 4.27
N ILE A 161 -13.41 6.32 4.94
CA ILE A 161 -12.75 7.49 5.54
C ILE A 161 -11.45 7.76 4.79
N PHE A 162 -11.36 8.92 4.15
CA PHE A 162 -10.15 9.41 3.47
C PHE A 162 -9.54 10.50 4.35
N LYS A 163 -8.45 10.19 5.03
CA LYS A 163 -7.79 11.07 5.98
C LYS A 163 -6.40 11.46 5.47
N ASP A 164 -6.15 12.77 5.41
CA ASP A 164 -4.87 13.34 4.97
C ASP A 164 -4.43 12.87 3.57
N CYS A 165 -5.38 12.46 2.72
CA CYS A 165 -5.14 11.95 1.37
C CYS A 165 -4.84 13.07 0.37
N THR A 166 -4.22 12.71 -0.76
CA THR A 166 -3.98 13.64 -1.88
C THR A 166 -4.66 13.12 -3.14
N ILE A 167 -5.52 13.93 -3.78
CA ILE A 167 -6.14 13.60 -5.06
C ILE A 167 -5.34 14.23 -6.19
N LYS A 168 -4.92 13.42 -7.15
CA LYS A 168 -4.05 13.81 -8.27
C LYS A 168 -4.61 13.42 -9.63
N ASP A 169 -4.18 14.17 -10.63
CA ASP A 169 -4.26 13.77 -12.03
C ASP A 169 -3.16 12.73 -12.32
N ALA A 170 -3.53 11.53 -12.72
CA ALA A 170 -2.57 10.47 -13.03
C ALA A 170 -1.70 10.78 -14.26
N THR A 171 -2.16 11.67 -15.13
CA THR A 171 -1.41 12.16 -16.28
C THR A 171 -1.65 13.66 -16.46
N ALA A 172 -0.63 14.47 -16.27
CA ALA A 172 -0.71 15.93 -16.40
C ALA A 172 -1.30 16.45 -17.73
N ALA A 173 -1.48 15.60 -18.73
CA ALA A 173 -2.05 15.93 -20.04
C ALA A 173 -3.58 16.04 -20.04
N LYS A 174 -4.27 15.61 -18.98
CA LYS A 174 -5.73 15.58 -18.91
C LYS A 174 -6.21 16.49 -17.79
N ASP A 175 -6.41 17.76 -18.04
CA ASP A 175 -7.00 18.67 -17.04
C ASP A 175 -8.29 18.08 -16.46
N LEU A 176 -8.25 17.59 -15.24
CA LEU A 176 -9.37 16.96 -14.55
C LEU A 176 -10.17 17.93 -13.70
N ASN A 177 -9.74 19.20 -13.56
CA ASN A 177 -10.46 20.18 -12.76
C ASN A 177 -11.91 20.32 -13.22
N GLY A 178 -12.85 20.13 -12.29
CA GLY A 178 -14.28 20.14 -12.56
C GLY A 178 -14.83 18.92 -13.32
N ASN A 179 -13.98 17.95 -13.69
CA ASN A 179 -14.33 16.87 -14.60
C ASN A 179 -14.36 15.47 -13.96
N TYR A 180 -14.43 15.37 -12.65
CA TYR A 180 -14.67 14.13 -11.92
C TYR A 180 -15.48 14.40 -10.64
N THR A 181 -15.90 13.36 -9.95
CA THR A 181 -16.56 13.46 -8.65
C THR A 181 -15.87 12.59 -7.59
N LEU A 182 -15.97 13.01 -6.33
CA LEU A 182 -15.43 12.28 -5.17
C LEU A 182 -16.08 10.91 -4.97
N GLY A 183 -17.32 10.76 -5.48
CA GLY A 183 -17.99 9.49 -5.46
C GLY A 183 -19.48 9.54 -5.79
N ARG A 184 -20.11 8.35 -5.70
CA ARG A 184 -21.55 8.14 -5.85
C ARG A 184 -22.02 6.98 -4.97
N PRO A 185 -23.30 6.95 -4.55
CA PRO A 185 -23.77 5.94 -3.59
C PRO A 185 -24.11 4.61 -4.28
N TRP A 186 -23.52 3.51 -3.87
CA TRP A 186 -23.92 2.17 -4.27
C TRP A 186 -24.89 1.57 -3.25
N GLY A 187 -26.03 2.19 -3.07
CA GLY A 187 -27.02 1.73 -2.11
C GLY A 187 -27.96 2.84 -1.68
N LYS A 188 -28.93 2.50 -0.82
CA LYS A 188 -30.03 3.37 -0.41
C LYS A 188 -29.94 3.66 1.09
N GLY A 189 -29.55 4.89 1.43
CA GLY A 189 -29.57 5.42 2.79
C GLY A 189 -28.47 4.94 3.75
N THR A 190 -27.54 4.09 3.29
CA THR A 190 -26.45 3.57 4.12
C THR A 190 -25.04 4.02 3.73
N PRO A 191 -24.72 4.31 2.43
CA PRO A 191 -23.35 4.68 2.05
C PRO A 191 -22.82 5.88 2.81
N ILE A 192 -21.56 5.77 3.24
CA ILE A 192 -20.80 6.84 3.91
C ILE A 192 -19.45 6.97 3.20
N ALA A 193 -19.07 8.21 2.85
CA ALA A 193 -17.73 8.56 2.39
C ALA A 193 -17.36 9.94 2.93
N LEU A 194 -16.26 10.02 3.65
CA LEU A 194 -15.79 11.24 4.30
C LEU A 194 -14.36 11.55 3.86
N TYR A 195 -14.14 12.78 3.37
CA TYR A 195 -12.82 13.29 3.03
C TYR A 195 -12.40 14.33 4.06
N ILE A 196 -11.34 14.06 4.79
CA ILE A 196 -10.87 14.86 5.92
C ILE A 196 -9.43 15.30 5.66
N ASN A 197 -9.17 16.60 5.68
CA ASN A 197 -7.87 17.21 5.37
C ASN A 197 -7.30 16.75 4.01
N THR A 198 -8.15 16.66 2.99
CA THR A 198 -7.73 16.14 1.68
C THR A 198 -7.12 17.24 0.84
N LYS A 199 -5.89 17.03 0.37
CA LYS A 199 -5.24 17.86 -0.64
C LYS A 199 -5.79 17.53 -2.03
N MET A 200 -6.33 18.51 -2.73
CA MET A 200 -6.89 18.35 -4.07
C MET A 200 -5.99 19.05 -5.09
N GLU A 201 -5.05 18.33 -5.68
CA GLU A 201 -4.25 18.84 -6.81
C GLU A 201 -5.09 18.88 -8.09
N ALA A 202 -6.03 17.96 -8.24
CA ALA A 202 -7.16 18.04 -9.16
C ALA A 202 -8.43 18.31 -8.34
N ILE A 203 -9.19 19.33 -8.70
CA ILE A 203 -10.41 19.74 -7.98
C ILE A 203 -11.62 19.05 -8.61
N PRO A 204 -12.51 18.41 -7.81
CA PRO A 204 -13.72 17.77 -8.33
C PRO A 204 -14.72 18.81 -8.89
N SER A 205 -15.76 18.33 -9.56
CA SER A 205 -16.89 19.17 -9.95
C SER A 205 -17.49 19.90 -8.75
N ALA A 206 -18.15 21.03 -8.95
CA ALA A 206 -18.76 21.81 -7.87
C ALA A 206 -19.76 20.99 -7.03
N ALA A 207 -20.51 20.09 -7.66
CA ALA A 207 -21.41 19.17 -6.94
C ALA A 207 -20.65 18.15 -6.07
N GLY A 208 -19.40 17.85 -6.36
CA GLY A 208 -18.54 16.91 -5.62
C GLY A 208 -18.99 15.46 -5.70
N TRP A 209 -20.26 15.20 -5.74
CA TRP A 209 -20.89 13.88 -5.67
C TRP A 209 -21.85 13.65 -6.84
N ASN A 210 -22.04 12.38 -7.22
CA ASN A 210 -22.95 12.01 -8.31
C ASN A 210 -24.02 11.02 -7.82
N GLU A 211 -24.91 10.62 -8.71
CA GLU A 211 -25.99 9.67 -8.48
C GLU A 211 -25.66 8.29 -9.05
N MET A 212 -26.29 7.26 -8.51
CA MET A 212 -26.18 5.90 -8.99
C MET A 212 -27.47 5.12 -8.74
N SER A 213 -28.20 4.80 -9.81
CA SER A 213 -29.30 3.81 -9.81
C SER A 213 -30.32 3.97 -8.67
N GLY A 214 -30.74 5.21 -8.38
CA GLY A 214 -31.69 5.51 -7.31
C GLY A 214 -31.13 5.40 -5.91
N GLY A 215 -29.81 5.23 -5.78
CA GLY A 215 -29.12 5.24 -4.50
C GLY A 215 -29.00 6.63 -3.90
N TYR A 216 -28.89 6.69 -2.58
CA TYR A 216 -28.61 7.92 -1.84
C TYR A 216 -27.79 7.59 -0.58
N PRO A 217 -26.85 8.47 -0.19
CA PRO A 217 -25.99 8.19 0.94
C PRO A 217 -26.65 8.57 2.28
N LYS A 218 -26.18 7.96 3.35
CA LYS A 218 -26.39 8.48 4.70
C LYS A 218 -25.57 9.76 4.91
N ARG A 219 -24.30 9.73 4.51
CA ARG A 219 -23.41 10.88 4.65
C ARG A 219 -22.31 10.84 3.60
N PHE A 220 -22.26 11.82 2.71
CA PHE A 220 -21.12 12.14 1.87
C PHE A 220 -20.66 13.54 2.23
N ALA A 221 -19.45 13.67 2.82
CA ALA A 221 -19.02 14.93 3.38
C ALA A 221 -17.52 15.17 3.32
N GLU A 222 -17.15 16.41 3.51
CA GLU A 222 -15.77 16.89 3.52
C GLU A 222 -15.50 17.75 4.74
N TYR A 223 -14.24 17.75 5.18
CA TYR A 223 -13.70 18.69 6.16
C TYR A 223 -12.29 19.12 5.73
N ASN A 224 -12.06 20.44 5.70
CA ASN A 224 -10.76 21.00 5.44
C ASN A 224 -10.11 20.45 4.15
N SER A 225 -10.90 20.29 3.07
CA SER A 225 -10.36 20.02 1.72
C SER A 225 -9.66 21.27 1.20
N TYR A 226 -8.44 21.13 0.67
CA TYR A 226 -7.65 22.28 0.22
C TYR A 226 -6.92 21.99 -1.10
N THR A 227 -6.65 23.06 -1.86
CA THR A 227 -5.96 23.00 -3.15
C THR A 227 -4.45 22.82 -2.99
N SER A 228 -3.73 22.59 -4.09
CA SER A 228 -2.25 22.58 -4.12
C SER A 228 -1.61 23.88 -3.62
N THR A 229 -2.33 25.00 -3.64
CA THR A 229 -1.88 26.30 -3.14
C THR A 229 -2.25 26.54 -1.67
N GLY A 230 -2.89 25.58 -1.02
CA GLY A 230 -3.34 25.67 0.37
C GLY A 230 -4.66 26.42 0.57
N SER A 231 -5.35 26.83 -0.48
CA SER A 231 -6.66 27.49 -0.40
C SER A 231 -7.74 26.47 -0.08
N ILE A 232 -8.63 26.77 0.86
CA ILE A 232 -9.77 25.91 1.19
C ILE A 232 -10.73 25.82 0.01
N VAL A 233 -11.18 24.59 -0.30
CA VAL A 233 -12.16 24.33 -1.35
C VAL A 233 -13.55 24.80 -0.92
N ASP A 234 -14.25 25.55 -1.79
CA ASP A 234 -15.62 26.00 -1.53
C ASP A 234 -16.61 24.81 -1.66
N LEU A 235 -17.27 24.45 -0.59
CA LEU A 235 -18.18 23.31 -0.49
C LEU A 235 -19.68 23.69 -0.60
N LYS A 236 -20.00 24.97 -0.92
CA LYS A 236 -21.40 25.47 -0.91
C LYS A 236 -22.31 24.77 -1.90
N ASP A 237 -21.77 24.35 -3.06
CA ASP A 237 -22.51 23.73 -4.15
C ASP A 237 -22.47 22.18 -4.10
N ARG A 238 -21.98 21.62 -3.00
CA ARG A 238 -21.94 20.16 -2.82
C ARG A 238 -23.34 19.56 -2.81
N LYS A 239 -23.49 18.46 -3.57
CA LYS A 239 -24.78 17.76 -3.71
C LYS A 239 -25.31 17.26 -2.37
N LYS A 240 -26.57 17.58 -2.07
CA LYS A 240 -27.30 17.18 -0.85
C LYS A 240 -28.53 16.34 -1.16
N VAL A 241 -29.12 16.53 -2.35
CA VAL A 241 -30.39 15.91 -2.74
C VAL A 241 -30.13 14.93 -3.86
N TYR A 242 -30.67 13.74 -3.74
CA TYR A 242 -30.50 12.61 -4.66
C TYR A 242 -31.86 12.16 -5.22
N ASP A 243 -31.90 11.84 -6.52
CA ASP A 243 -33.05 11.23 -7.15
C ASP A 243 -33.11 9.74 -6.81
N ALA A 244 -33.91 9.43 -5.80
CA ALA A 244 -34.04 8.09 -5.25
C ALA A 244 -35.23 7.34 -5.85
N TYR A 245 -35.02 6.06 -6.15
CA TYR A 245 -36.09 5.16 -6.63
C TYR A 245 -35.72 3.70 -6.28
N GLU A 246 -36.72 2.82 -6.22
CA GLU A 246 -36.51 1.42 -5.86
C GLU A 246 -36.07 0.56 -7.06
N SER A 247 -36.73 0.77 -8.19
CA SER A 247 -36.42 0.08 -9.45
C SER A 247 -36.80 0.94 -10.65
N LYS A 248 -36.31 0.54 -11.81
CA LYS A 248 -36.64 1.18 -13.09
C LYS A 248 -37.03 0.11 -14.09
N ASP A 249 -38.18 0.34 -14.80
CA ASP A 249 -38.63 -0.44 -15.95
C ASP A 249 -38.84 0.51 -17.12
N GLY A 250 -37.92 0.48 -18.09
CA GLY A 250 -37.85 1.48 -19.15
C GLY A 250 -37.69 2.89 -18.53
N ASP A 251 -38.66 3.77 -18.85
CA ASP A 251 -38.72 5.13 -18.30
C ASP A 251 -39.57 5.25 -17.03
N ASN A 252 -40.12 4.16 -16.53
CA ASN A 252 -40.95 4.14 -15.34
C ASN A 252 -40.06 3.92 -14.08
N TYR A 253 -40.26 4.76 -13.09
CA TYR A 253 -39.56 4.70 -11.81
C TYR A 253 -40.52 4.30 -10.70
N VAL A 254 -40.20 3.28 -9.94
CA VAL A 254 -40.96 2.85 -8.75
C VAL A 254 -40.53 3.66 -7.56
N ASN A 255 -41.46 4.25 -6.85
CA ASN A 255 -41.24 5.03 -5.62
C ASN A 255 -40.17 6.13 -5.78
N ARG A 256 -40.20 6.83 -6.94
CA ARG A 256 -39.27 7.95 -7.18
C ARG A 256 -39.54 9.13 -6.26
N ARG A 257 -38.51 9.61 -5.65
CA ARG A 257 -38.56 10.75 -4.71
C ARG A 257 -37.18 11.39 -4.56
N ASN A 258 -37.19 12.61 -4.07
CA ASN A 258 -35.94 13.25 -3.64
C ASN A 258 -35.59 12.84 -2.24
N GLU A 259 -34.36 12.32 -2.03
CA GLU A 259 -33.80 12.04 -0.72
C GLU A 259 -32.73 13.05 -0.38
N THR A 260 -32.77 13.55 0.86
CA THR A 260 -31.78 14.51 1.37
C THR A 260 -30.80 13.76 2.28
N ALA A 261 -29.55 13.72 1.86
CA ALA A 261 -28.46 13.18 2.68
C ALA A 261 -28.09 14.11 3.84
N GLY A 262 -27.29 13.61 4.77
CA GLY A 262 -26.66 14.43 5.81
C GLY A 262 -25.80 15.55 5.20
N SER A 263 -25.49 16.57 6.03
CA SER A 263 -24.68 17.72 5.57
C SER A 263 -23.42 17.28 4.82
N PRO A 264 -23.09 17.86 3.66
CA PRO A 264 -21.85 17.56 2.94
C PRO A 264 -20.60 18.22 3.56
N VAL A 265 -20.77 18.93 4.67
CA VAL A 265 -19.70 19.56 5.41
C VAL A 265 -19.68 18.98 6.82
N LEU A 266 -18.52 18.50 7.27
CA LEU A 266 -18.29 18.09 8.65
C LEU A 266 -17.88 19.31 9.48
N THR A 267 -18.24 19.30 10.76
CA THR A 267 -17.64 20.21 11.76
C THR A 267 -16.25 19.69 12.16
N ALA A 268 -15.44 20.52 12.80
CA ALA A 268 -14.14 20.12 13.32
C ALA A 268 -14.26 18.97 14.36
N GLU A 269 -15.30 19.02 15.19
CA GLU A 269 -15.58 17.97 16.19
C GLU A 269 -15.97 16.65 15.51
N GLU A 270 -16.86 16.69 14.51
CA GLU A 270 -17.21 15.51 13.73
C GLU A 270 -15.96 14.92 13.07
N ALA A 271 -15.14 15.74 12.40
CA ALA A 271 -13.93 15.28 11.72
C ALA A 271 -12.91 14.65 12.69
N ALA A 272 -12.75 15.23 13.88
CA ALA A 272 -11.87 14.70 14.93
C ALA A 272 -12.33 13.34 15.48
N SER A 273 -13.63 13.04 15.43
CA SER A 273 -14.19 11.77 15.92
C SER A 273 -13.87 10.57 15.00
N TYR A 274 -13.38 10.80 13.77
CA TYR A 274 -12.98 9.74 12.83
C TYR A 274 -11.48 9.47 12.90
N SER A 275 -10.94 9.23 14.11
CA SER A 275 -9.56 8.77 14.29
C SER A 275 -9.40 7.29 13.88
N ILE A 276 -8.17 6.87 13.60
CA ILE A 276 -7.86 5.45 13.32
C ILE A 276 -8.32 4.57 14.48
N GLU A 277 -8.01 4.96 15.71
CA GLU A 277 -8.42 4.26 16.93
C GLU A 277 -9.95 4.10 17.00
N THR A 278 -10.71 5.15 16.73
CA THR A 278 -12.19 5.09 16.77
C THR A 278 -12.75 4.21 15.66
N VAL A 279 -12.26 4.36 14.42
CA VAL A 279 -12.83 3.70 13.25
C VAL A 279 -12.37 2.25 13.16
N MET A 280 -11.09 2.01 13.39
CA MET A 280 -10.49 0.66 13.25
C MET A 280 -10.46 -0.10 14.58
N GLY A 281 -10.21 0.55 15.71
CA GLY A 281 -10.18 -0.07 17.03
C GLY A 281 -11.57 -0.38 17.57
N GLY A 282 -12.43 0.54 17.51
CA GLY A 282 -13.80 0.70 18.05
C GLY A 282 -14.54 -0.46 18.71
N ASP A 283 -14.46 -1.67 18.22
CA ASP A 283 -15.22 -2.82 18.73
C ASP A 283 -14.35 -4.04 19.13
N ASP A 284 -13.08 -4.04 18.79
CA ASP A 284 -12.16 -5.16 19.04
C ASP A 284 -10.70 -4.71 19.25
N ASP A 285 -10.49 -3.44 19.54
CA ASP A 285 -9.19 -2.81 19.81
C ASP A 285 -8.13 -3.08 18.73
N TRP A 286 -8.56 -3.30 17.47
CA TRP A 286 -7.62 -3.53 16.38
C TRP A 286 -6.89 -2.23 16.02
N ASP A 287 -5.58 -2.24 16.20
CA ASP A 287 -4.68 -1.17 15.79
C ASP A 287 -3.90 -1.59 14.53
N PRO A 288 -4.31 -1.15 13.33
CA PRO A 288 -3.57 -1.47 12.12
C PRO A 288 -2.21 -0.76 12.03
N THR A 289 -2.00 0.32 12.79
CA THR A 289 -0.74 1.09 12.73
C THR A 289 0.39 0.38 13.46
N ALA A 290 0.10 -0.34 14.55
CA ALA A 290 1.08 -1.16 15.25
C ALA A 290 1.69 -2.25 14.35
N ALA A 291 0.92 -2.73 13.36
CA ALA A 291 1.36 -3.73 12.40
C ALA A 291 2.27 -3.16 11.29
N THR A 292 2.39 -1.83 11.19
CA THR A 292 3.20 -1.19 10.15
C THR A 292 4.60 -0.78 10.61
N GLU A 293 4.96 -1.05 11.85
CA GLU A 293 6.30 -0.78 12.38
C GLU A 293 7.34 -1.69 11.72
N GLN A 294 8.42 -1.08 11.22
CA GLN A 294 9.53 -1.83 10.66
C GLN A 294 10.32 -2.57 11.74
N ALA A 295 10.85 -3.75 11.40
CA ALA A 295 11.84 -4.43 12.23
C ALA A 295 13.07 -3.53 12.42
N SER A 296 13.73 -3.64 13.58
CA SER A 296 15.01 -2.97 13.83
C SER A 296 16.08 -3.49 12.86
N ALA A 297 16.90 -2.59 12.32
CA ALA A 297 18.00 -2.98 11.44
C ALA A 297 19.00 -3.89 12.20
N PRO A 298 19.54 -4.94 11.56
CA PRO A 298 20.56 -5.78 12.17
C PRO A 298 21.81 -4.95 12.57
N SER A 299 22.45 -5.30 13.68
CA SER A 299 23.71 -4.65 14.09
C SER A 299 24.91 -5.56 13.87
N ASN A 300 26.09 -4.98 13.94
CA ASN A 300 27.36 -5.71 13.85
C ASN A 300 27.47 -6.62 12.62
N VAL A 301 26.89 -6.19 11.48
CA VAL A 301 27.01 -6.94 10.22
C VAL A 301 28.47 -6.98 9.79
N LYS A 302 29.06 -8.17 9.71
CA LYS A 302 30.49 -8.40 9.41
C LYS A 302 30.65 -9.47 8.35
N LEU A 303 31.54 -9.21 7.41
CA LEU A 303 31.99 -10.21 6.43
C LEU A 303 33.41 -10.66 6.81
N ASN A 304 33.55 -11.94 7.15
CA ASN A 304 34.85 -12.58 7.45
C ASN A 304 35.09 -13.71 6.44
N GLY A 305 35.99 -13.48 5.49
CA GLY A 305 36.15 -14.36 4.34
C GLY A 305 34.84 -14.43 3.53
N THR A 306 34.21 -15.59 3.47
CA THR A 306 32.93 -15.81 2.81
C THR A 306 31.73 -15.89 3.77
N THR A 307 31.96 -15.67 5.08
CA THR A 307 30.90 -15.74 6.07
C THR A 307 30.42 -14.34 6.43
N LEU A 308 29.17 -14.03 6.09
CA LEU A 308 28.44 -12.87 6.55
C LEU A 308 27.71 -13.24 7.85
N ALA A 309 27.87 -12.43 8.90
CA ALA A 309 27.23 -12.65 10.21
C ALA A 309 26.80 -11.32 10.82
N TRP A 310 25.79 -11.33 11.67
CA TRP A 310 25.24 -10.15 12.32
C TRP A 310 24.57 -10.49 13.65
N ASP A 311 24.30 -9.46 14.45
CA ASP A 311 23.50 -9.55 15.65
C ASP A 311 22.07 -9.14 15.35
N ASN A 312 21.11 -9.85 15.92
CA ASN A 312 19.73 -9.43 15.96
C ASN A 312 19.48 -8.58 17.21
N ASN A 313 19.04 -7.34 17.02
CA ASN A 313 18.79 -6.42 18.14
C ASN A 313 17.39 -6.57 18.71
N ASP A 314 16.48 -7.19 17.94
CA ASP A 314 15.07 -7.32 18.25
C ASP A 314 14.50 -8.56 17.55
N TYR A 315 13.20 -8.80 17.71
CA TYR A 315 12.54 -9.88 17.02
C TYR A 315 12.62 -9.71 15.50
N ALA A 316 13.11 -10.72 14.81
CA ALA A 316 13.07 -10.83 13.37
C ALA A 316 12.64 -12.26 12.96
N LEU A 317 11.64 -12.34 12.07
CA LEU A 317 11.20 -13.61 11.51
C LEU A 317 12.25 -14.18 10.56
N LEU A 318 12.86 -13.30 9.76
CA LEU A 318 13.90 -13.65 8.79
C LEU A 318 14.76 -12.42 8.46
N TRP A 319 15.83 -12.64 7.71
CA TRP A 319 16.67 -11.59 7.18
C TRP A 319 16.78 -11.70 5.66
N ALA A 320 16.67 -10.55 4.98
CA ALA A 320 17.00 -10.41 3.57
C ALA A 320 18.49 -10.09 3.42
N VAL A 321 19.18 -10.89 2.62
CA VAL A 321 20.60 -10.71 2.29
C VAL A 321 20.69 -9.94 0.99
N CYS A 322 21.41 -8.83 0.99
CA CYS A 322 21.54 -7.94 -0.16
C CYS A 322 22.98 -7.93 -0.68
N LYS A 323 23.12 -8.11 -2.01
CA LYS A 323 24.36 -7.97 -2.77
C LYS A 323 24.28 -6.76 -3.68
N ASN A 324 25.19 -5.81 -3.53
CA ASN A 324 25.21 -4.56 -4.32
C ASN A 324 23.87 -3.80 -4.27
N GLY A 325 23.24 -3.76 -3.07
CA GLY A 325 21.98 -3.06 -2.82
C GLY A 325 20.71 -3.80 -3.26
N LYS A 326 20.80 -5.02 -3.80
CA LYS A 326 19.65 -5.83 -4.21
C LYS A 326 19.50 -7.06 -3.34
N VAL A 327 18.29 -7.39 -2.94
CA VAL A 327 17.99 -8.65 -2.25
C VAL A 327 18.32 -9.83 -3.17
N VAL A 328 19.14 -10.74 -2.70
CA VAL A 328 19.55 -11.94 -3.45
C VAL A 328 19.11 -13.24 -2.77
N ASP A 329 18.85 -13.21 -1.46
CA ASP A 329 18.40 -14.39 -0.72
C ASP A 329 17.76 -14.01 0.62
N PHE A 330 17.11 -14.98 1.26
CA PHE A 330 16.55 -14.89 2.60
C PHE A 330 17.08 -15.98 3.50
N THR A 331 17.27 -15.67 4.77
CA THR A 331 17.74 -16.64 5.78
C THR A 331 17.01 -16.45 7.10
N ILE A 332 16.80 -17.55 7.82
CA ILE A 332 16.28 -17.56 9.20
C ILE A 332 17.40 -17.66 10.24
N LYS A 333 18.66 -17.64 9.80
CA LYS A 333 19.84 -17.68 10.69
C LYS A 333 20.58 -16.36 10.57
N PRO A 334 21.17 -15.84 11.65
CA PRO A 334 21.95 -14.59 11.62
C PRO A 334 23.33 -14.77 10.96
N THR A 335 23.43 -15.66 9.98
CA THR A 335 24.65 -15.94 9.21
C THR A 335 24.28 -16.34 7.78
N TYR A 336 25.18 -16.02 6.83
CA TYR A 336 25.01 -16.37 5.43
C TYR A 336 26.37 -16.61 4.75
N LEU A 337 26.45 -17.57 3.83
CA LEU A 337 27.65 -17.81 3.04
C LEU A 337 27.55 -17.05 1.72
N VAL A 338 28.41 -16.06 1.53
CA VAL A 338 28.43 -15.24 0.30
C VAL A 338 29.19 -15.96 -0.81
N ASP A 339 28.73 -15.75 -2.03
CA ASP A 339 29.35 -16.29 -3.25
C ASP A 339 30.54 -15.45 -3.75
N ASP A 340 30.60 -14.18 -3.36
CA ASP A 340 31.60 -13.21 -3.79
C ASP A 340 31.97 -12.26 -2.65
N ALA A 341 33.09 -12.52 -2.00
CA ALA A 341 33.56 -11.69 -0.89
C ALA A 341 34.02 -10.28 -1.31
N SER A 342 34.16 -10.00 -2.59
CA SER A 342 34.54 -8.68 -3.12
C SER A 342 33.32 -7.76 -3.35
N ALA A 343 32.11 -8.29 -3.37
CA ALA A 343 30.89 -7.52 -3.54
C ALA A 343 30.53 -6.75 -2.26
N THR A 344 29.69 -5.71 -2.38
CA THR A 344 29.11 -5.02 -1.23
C THR A 344 27.93 -5.81 -0.69
N TRP A 345 28.00 -6.19 0.57
CA TRP A 345 26.94 -6.93 1.25
C TRP A 345 26.25 -6.08 2.31
N SER A 346 24.96 -6.29 2.48
CA SER A 346 24.16 -5.72 3.55
C SER A 346 23.03 -6.68 3.94
N VAL A 347 22.46 -6.44 5.12
CA VAL A 347 21.40 -7.28 5.67
C VAL A 347 20.26 -6.39 6.16
N ARG A 348 19.03 -6.84 5.94
CA ARG A 348 17.80 -6.22 6.43
C ARG A 348 17.03 -7.25 7.24
N ALA A 349 16.44 -6.86 8.35
CA ALA A 349 15.54 -7.72 9.12
C ALA A 349 14.10 -7.55 8.66
N ALA A 350 13.29 -8.59 8.84
CA ALA A 350 11.85 -8.52 8.66
C ALA A 350 11.12 -9.32 9.75
N ASN A 351 9.98 -8.80 10.18
CA ASN A 351 8.96 -9.52 10.93
C ASN A 351 7.74 -9.79 10.05
N GLU A 352 6.65 -10.25 10.63
CA GLU A 352 5.42 -10.57 9.87
C GLU A 352 4.77 -9.34 9.23
N MET A 353 5.07 -8.16 9.74
CA MET A 353 4.49 -6.90 9.35
C MET A 353 5.57 -5.81 9.40
N GLY A 354 5.30 -4.64 8.81
CA GLY A 354 6.22 -3.52 8.83
C GLY A 354 7.31 -3.54 7.75
N GLY A 355 7.42 -4.63 6.99
CA GLY A 355 8.35 -4.77 5.88
C GLY A 355 9.79 -5.01 6.28
N LEU A 356 10.69 -4.76 5.34
CA LEU A 356 12.13 -4.89 5.57
C LEU A 356 12.66 -3.66 6.30
N SER A 357 13.50 -3.87 7.30
CA SER A 357 14.23 -2.81 7.99
C SER A 357 15.13 -2.01 7.03
N GLU A 358 15.71 -0.92 7.52
CA GLU A 358 16.86 -0.32 6.86
C GLU A 358 18.00 -1.33 6.70
N ALA A 359 18.79 -1.17 5.64
CA ALA A 359 19.91 -2.06 5.34
C ALA A 359 21.14 -1.70 6.15
N THR A 360 21.70 -2.65 6.88
CA THR A 360 23.01 -2.48 7.52
C THR A 360 24.11 -3.07 6.64
N ALA A 361 25.04 -2.22 6.21
CA ALA A 361 26.17 -2.62 5.41
C ALA A 361 27.16 -3.49 6.21
N ALA A 362 27.72 -4.51 5.57
CA ALA A 362 28.72 -5.36 6.18
C ALA A 362 30.08 -4.64 6.30
N ALA A 363 30.62 -4.62 7.51
CA ALA A 363 32.03 -4.30 7.71
C ALA A 363 32.89 -5.51 7.26
N VAL A 364 33.77 -5.29 6.30
CA VAL A 364 34.73 -6.31 5.86
C VAL A 364 35.82 -6.42 6.92
N LEU A 365 35.87 -7.55 7.60
CA LEU A 365 37.01 -7.84 8.49
C LEU A 365 38.20 -8.21 7.62
N GLY A 366 39.14 -7.27 7.49
CA GLY A 366 40.41 -7.57 6.81
C GLY A 366 41.05 -8.76 7.46
N THR A 367 41.49 -9.74 6.69
CA THR A 367 42.52 -10.70 7.14
C THR A 367 43.72 -9.84 7.52
N GLY A 368 44.04 -9.76 8.79
CA GLY A 368 44.97 -8.80 9.44
C GLY A 368 46.39 -8.71 8.87
N ILE A 369 46.56 -8.69 7.57
CA ILE A 369 47.78 -8.32 6.88
C ILE A 369 47.50 -7.04 6.09
N HIS A 370 47.50 -5.91 6.78
CA HIS A 370 47.67 -4.66 6.09
C HIS A 370 49.09 -4.64 5.50
N ASN A 371 49.19 -4.71 4.17
CA ASN A 371 50.37 -4.21 3.50
C ASN A 371 50.58 -2.76 3.97
N ILE A 372 51.56 -2.53 4.80
CA ILE A 372 52.03 -1.18 5.13
C ILE A 372 52.62 -0.67 3.82
N ALA A 373 51.78 -0.03 2.98
CA ALA A 373 52.31 0.84 1.92
C ALA A 373 53.12 1.91 2.64
N SER A 374 54.37 2.05 2.28
CA SER A 374 55.33 3.01 2.80
C SER A 374 54.69 4.40 2.94
N ALA A 375 54.31 4.79 4.15
CA ALA A 375 54.00 6.17 4.46
C ALA A 375 55.34 6.89 4.67
N THR A 376 55.67 7.74 3.74
CA THR A 376 56.66 8.80 3.90
C THR A 376 56.06 9.94 4.74
N ASP A 377 55.73 9.64 5.99
CA ASP A 377 55.57 10.67 7.02
C ASP A 377 55.68 9.99 8.39
N ALA A 378 56.86 10.12 8.97
CA ALA A 378 57.21 9.58 10.27
C ALA A 378 56.64 10.43 11.40
N ALA A 379 55.46 10.09 11.88
CA ALA A 379 55.08 10.35 13.26
C ALA A 379 54.98 9.00 13.97
N ALA A 380 55.83 8.79 14.97
CA ALA A 380 56.14 7.53 15.65
C ALA A 380 54.88 6.73 16.05
N ILE A 381 54.49 5.74 15.28
CA ILE A 381 53.65 4.65 15.72
C ILE A 381 54.59 3.64 16.35
N LYS A 382 54.50 3.50 17.68
CA LYS A 382 55.17 2.40 18.40
C LYS A 382 54.44 1.11 18.05
N THR A 383 54.88 0.41 17.02
CA THR A 383 54.43 -0.95 16.71
C THR A 383 55.09 -1.91 17.70
N ALA A 384 54.27 -2.54 18.54
CA ALA A 384 54.73 -3.68 19.33
C ALA A 384 54.63 -4.95 18.51
N ILE A 385 55.69 -5.74 18.46
CA ILE A 385 55.75 -7.04 17.78
C ILE A 385 55.58 -8.12 18.84
N TYR A 386 54.75 -9.10 18.58
CA TYR A 386 54.50 -10.21 19.51
C TYR A 386 54.82 -11.55 18.86
N ALA A 387 55.33 -12.49 19.63
CA ALA A 387 55.42 -13.90 19.26
C ALA A 387 54.03 -14.56 19.33
N ALA A 388 53.88 -15.75 18.74
CA ALA A 388 52.60 -16.48 18.70
C ALA A 388 52.06 -16.87 20.11
N ASP A 389 52.90 -16.82 21.14
CA ASP A 389 52.53 -17.04 22.56
C ASP A 389 52.11 -15.74 23.29
N GLY A 390 52.06 -14.60 22.57
CA GLY A 390 51.70 -13.30 23.14
C GLY A 390 52.87 -12.54 23.76
N THR A 391 54.12 -13.03 23.71
CA THR A 391 55.29 -12.33 24.25
C THR A 391 55.71 -11.18 23.34
N GLN A 392 55.86 -9.98 23.89
CA GLN A 392 56.31 -8.81 23.14
C GLN A 392 57.79 -8.94 22.76
N LEU A 393 58.10 -8.77 21.49
CA LEU A 393 59.44 -8.89 20.94
C LEU A 393 60.02 -7.52 20.60
N SER A 394 61.32 -7.37 20.79
CA SER A 394 62.06 -6.17 20.40
C SER A 394 62.43 -6.12 18.92
N ASN A 395 62.43 -7.27 18.23
CA ASN A 395 62.75 -7.44 16.81
C ASN A 395 61.99 -8.61 16.21
N LEU A 396 61.81 -8.64 14.87
CA LEU A 396 61.28 -9.76 14.15
C LEU A 396 62.17 -11.01 14.32
N GLN A 397 61.58 -12.13 14.70
CA GLN A 397 62.27 -13.43 14.79
C GLN A 397 61.83 -14.34 13.64
N LYS A 398 62.62 -15.34 13.33
CA LYS A 398 62.27 -16.36 12.36
C LYS A 398 61.14 -17.21 12.93
N GLY A 399 59.94 -17.05 12.40
CA GLY A 399 58.72 -17.72 12.87
C GLY A 399 57.49 -16.87 12.59
N ILE A 400 56.33 -17.20 13.20
CA ILE A 400 55.08 -16.42 13.12
C ILE A 400 55.19 -15.28 14.13
N ASN A 401 55.05 -14.03 13.64
CA ASN A 401 54.95 -12.83 14.48
C ASN A 401 53.55 -12.26 14.25
N ILE A 402 52.88 -11.83 15.29
CA ILE A 402 51.53 -11.24 15.24
C ILE A 402 51.64 -9.75 15.61
#